data_6861f79e267dd62ad1f89a307ac28170
#
_entry.id   6861f79e267dd62ad1f89a307ac28170
#
_cell.length_a   1.000
_cell.length_b   1.000
_cell.length_c   1.000
_cell.angle_alpha   90.00
_cell.angle_beta   90.00
_cell.angle_gamma   90.00
#
_symmetry.space_group_name_H-M   'P 1'
#
loop_
_entity.id
_entity.type
_entity.pdbx_description
1 polymer ?
#
loop_
_entity_poly.entity_id
_entity_poly.type
_entity_poly.pdbx_seq_one_letter_code
_entity_poly.pdbx_strand_id
1 'polypeptide(L)'
;MAKTYSLPVPRALPLGLVASCVLLFSSFSGGSTRNRGGVLEALNIGFFSYGHGRNLGLVLYWVGIFLLAAAWVLAGRMIIRRQLKNPRPEGGVRELRRILIAWVTPLLFAGPMASRDVYSYLMQGAMVRDGFDPYTEGAAINPGPFLLEVSQDSVSYTHLRAHETRH
;
A
#
# COMPACT_ATOMS: atom_id res chain seq x y z
N MET A 1 41.30 18.65 -9.47
CA MET A 1 40.21 18.00 -10.24
C MET A 1 39.76 16.74 -9.50
N ALA A 2 38.62 16.79 -8.80
CA ALA A 2 38.09 15.62 -8.12
C ALA A 2 37.40 14.71 -9.15
N LYS A 3 37.98 13.51 -9.38
CA LYS A 3 37.34 12.48 -10.19
C LYS A 3 36.04 12.07 -9.54
N THR A 4 34.93 12.48 -10.13
CA THR A 4 33.59 12.04 -9.78
C THR A 4 33.48 10.57 -10.18
N TYR A 5 33.81 9.67 -9.27
CA TYR A 5 33.56 8.24 -9.48
C TYR A 5 32.04 8.03 -9.46
N SER A 6 31.44 7.89 -10.64
CA SER A 6 30.09 7.36 -10.75
C SER A 6 30.11 5.91 -10.24
N LEU A 7 29.69 5.73 -8.99
CA LEU A 7 29.52 4.39 -8.45
C LEU A 7 28.50 3.66 -9.32
N PRO A 8 28.78 2.44 -9.80
CA PRO A 8 27.81 1.69 -10.59
C PRO A 8 26.53 1.53 -9.78
N VAL A 9 25.40 1.87 -10.42
CA VAL A 9 24.08 1.75 -9.81
C VAL A 9 23.89 0.30 -9.36
N PRO A 10 23.67 0.03 -8.08
CA PRO A 10 23.58 -1.33 -7.60
C PRO A 10 22.36 -2.01 -8.23
N ARG A 11 22.50 -3.25 -8.67
CA ARG A 11 21.41 -4.05 -9.26
C ARG A 11 20.17 -4.13 -8.37
N ALA A 12 20.33 -3.97 -7.08
CA ALA A 12 19.23 -3.93 -6.12
C ALA A 12 18.31 -2.70 -6.32
N LEU A 13 18.86 -1.54 -6.70
CA LEU A 13 18.07 -0.31 -6.86
C LEU A 13 17.01 -0.44 -7.95
N PRO A 14 17.34 -0.81 -9.22
CA PRO A 14 16.32 -0.94 -10.25
C PRO A 14 15.34 -2.09 -9.95
N LEU A 15 15.81 -3.21 -9.38
CA LEU A 15 14.93 -4.32 -9.04
C LEU A 15 13.86 -3.91 -8.01
N GLY A 16 14.26 -3.23 -6.93
CA GLY A 16 13.33 -2.78 -5.92
C GLY A 16 12.42 -1.64 -6.42
N LEU A 17 12.92 -0.77 -7.31
CA LEU A 17 12.08 0.24 -7.95
C LEU A 17 10.98 -0.41 -8.81
N VAL A 18 11.33 -1.39 -9.64
CA VAL A 18 10.35 -2.17 -10.42
C VAL A 18 9.35 -2.86 -9.48
N ALA A 19 9.82 -3.51 -8.42
CA ALA A 19 8.96 -4.14 -7.42
C ALA A 19 7.97 -3.15 -6.80
N SER A 20 8.44 -1.96 -6.42
CA SER A 20 7.58 -0.90 -5.84
C SER A 20 6.55 -0.38 -6.85
N CYS A 21 6.92 -0.24 -8.13
CA CYS A 21 5.98 0.12 -9.19
C CYS A 21 4.93 -0.97 -9.43
N VAL A 22 5.31 -2.25 -9.37
CA VAL A 22 4.38 -3.38 -9.47
C VAL A 22 3.42 -3.37 -8.28
N LEU A 23 3.90 -3.12 -7.06
CA LEU A 23 3.06 -2.98 -5.88
C LEU A 23 2.12 -1.78 -5.98
N LEU A 24 2.59 -0.63 -6.45
CA LEU A 24 1.77 0.54 -6.71
C LEU A 24 0.63 0.19 -7.67
N PHE A 25 0.92 -0.42 -8.81
CA PHE A 25 -0.12 -0.82 -9.77
C PHE A 25 -1.09 -1.83 -9.15
N SER A 26 -0.58 -2.87 -8.48
CA SER A 26 -1.41 -3.91 -7.87
C SER A 26 -2.32 -3.36 -6.76
N SER A 27 -1.92 -2.28 -6.09
CA SER A 27 -2.75 -1.63 -5.07
C SER A 27 -4.07 -1.10 -5.63
N PHE A 28 -4.10 -0.71 -6.89
CA PHE A 28 -5.32 -0.22 -7.55
C PHE A 28 -6.16 -1.32 -8.19
N SER A 29 -5.58 -2.48 -8.49
CA SER A 29 -6.28 -3.59 -9.15
C SER A 29 -6.68 -4.71 -8.19
N GLY A 30 -5.77 -5.17 -7.36
CA GLY A 30 -5.98 -6.29 -6.42
C GLY A 30 -6.10 -5.87 -4.97
N GLY A 31 -5.91 -4.59 -4.66
CA GLY A 31 -5.95 -4.06 -3.31
C GLY A 31 -7.36 -3.71 -2.82
N SER A 32 -7.40 -3.09 -1.65
CA SER A 32 -8.62 -2.59 -0.99
C SER A 32 -8.97 -1.18 -1.46
N THR A 33 -8.99 -0.96 -2.78
CA THR A 33 -9.32 0.33 -3.39
C THR A 33 -10.83 0.57 -3.43
N ARG A 34 -11.22 1.80 -3.76
CA ARG A 34 -12.64 2.15 -3.94
C ARG A 34 -13.30 1.29 -4.99
N ASN A 35 -14.56 0.91 -4.73
CA ASN A 35 -15.36 0.12 -5.66
C ASN A 35 -15.83 0.93 -6.87
N ARG A 36 -15.88 2.27 -6.76
CA ARG A 36 -16.32 3.18 -7.83
C ARG A 36 -15.44 4.41 -7.89
N GLY A 37 -15.22 4.93 -9.11
CA GLY A 37 -14.45 6.15 -9.33
C GLY A 37 -12.97 6.02 -8.98
N GLY A 38 -12.40 4.82 -9.14
CA GLY A 38 -10.99 4.55 -8.86
C GLY A 38 -10.04 5.04 -9.94
N VAL A 39 -8.73 5.04 -9.63
CA VAL A 39 -7.67 5.46 -10.56
C VAL A 39 -7.70 4.65 -11.86
N LEU A 40 -7.98 3.35 -11.81
CA LEU A 40 -8.03 2.49 -13.00
C LEU A 40 -9.21 2.85 -13.91
N GLU A 41 -10.33 3.26 -13.34
CA GLU A 41 -11.49 3.73 -14.11
C GLU A 41 -11.19 5.05 -14.80
N ALA A 42 -10.55 5.98 -14.08
CA ALA A 42 -10.10 7.26 -14.65
C ALA A 42 -9.09 7.08 -15.81
N LEU A 43 -8.29 6.02 -15.78
CA LEU A 43 -7.33 5.66 -16.82
C LEU A 43 -7.92 4.79 -17.96
N ASN A 44 -9.24 4.51 -17.95
CA ASN A 44 -9.92 3.61 -18.90
C ASN A 44 -9.39 2.16 -18.89
N ILE A 45 -8.78 1.72 -17.81
CA ILE A 45 -8.30 0.34 -17.59
C ILE A 45 -9.03 -0.34 -16.43
N GLY A 46 -10.27 0.05 -16.18
CA GLY A 46 -11.11 -0.45 -15.10
C GLY A 46 -11.34 -1.96 -15.12
N PHE A 47 -11.12 -2.65 -16.24
CA PHE A 47 -11.22 -4.11 -16.33
C PHE A 47 -10.28 -4.84 -15.35
N PHE A 48 -9.20 -4.22 -14.90
CA PHE A 48 -8.33 -4.77 -13.85
C PHE A 48 -8.97 -4.80 -12.47
N SER A 49 -10.07 -4.09 -12.25
CA SER A 49 -10.80 -4.08 -10.96
C SER A 49 -11.80 -5.22 -10.81
N TYR A 50 -12.08 -5.98 -11.87
CA TYR A 50 -13.13 -7.00 -11.90
C TYR A 50 -12.62 -8.36 -12.36
N GLY A 51 -13.27 -9.42 -11.89
CA GLY A 51 -13.08 -10.79 -12.36
C GLY A 51 -11.60 -11.22 -12.44
N HIS A 52 -11.19 -11.67 -13.63
CA HIS A 52 -9.82 -12.12 -13.86
C HIS A 52 -8.76 -11.01 -13.71
N GLY A 53 -9.11 -9.77 -14.00
CA GLY A 53 -8.22 -8.63 -13.82
C GLY A 53 -7.85 -8.42 -12.35
N ARG A 54 -8.82 -8.56 -11.44
CA ARG A 54 -8.58 -8.52 -9.99
C ARG A 54 -7.66 -9.65 -9.53
N ASN A 55 -7.85 -10.86 -10.05
CA ASN A 55 -6.96 -11.99 -9.73
C ASN A 55 -5.54 -11.73 -10.21
N LEU A 56 -5.37 -11.13 -11.38
CA LEU A 56 -4.06 -10.69 -11.88
C LEU A 56 -3.43 -9.65 -10.94
N GLY A 57 -4.22 -8.70 -10.44
CA GLY A 57 -3.78 -7.73 -9.46
C GLY A 57 -3.23 -8.38 -8.18
N LEU A 58 -3.91 -9.41 -7.67
CA LEU A 58 -3.45 -10.19 -6.51
C LEU A 58 -2.15 -10.95 -6.80
N VAL A 59 -2.03 -11.54 -7.99
CA VAL A 59 -0.78 -12.19 -8.41
C VAL A 59 0.36 -11.17 -8.48
N LEU A 60 0.14 -10.01 -9.09
CA LEU A 60 1.13 -8.94 -9.16
C LEU A 60 1.53 -8.42 -7.78
N TYR A 61 0.59 -8.36 -6.83
CA TYR A 61 0.88 -8.02 -5.45
C TYR A 61 1.92 -8.96 -4.85
N TRP A 62 1.70 -10.27 -4.92
CA TRP A 62 2.65 -11.26 -4.40
C TRP A 62 3.97 -11.25 -5.15
N VAL A 63 3.96 -11.11 -6.47
CA VAL A 63 5.17 -10.93 -7.28
C VAL A 63 5.95 -9.71 -6.82
N GLY A 64 5.28 -8.58 -6.60
CA GLY A 64 5.89 -7.36 -6.09
C GLY A 64 6.54 -7.53 -4.72
N ILE A 65 5.86 -8.22 -3.79
CA ILE A 65 6.40 -8.54 -2.46
C ILE A 65 7.67 -9.39 -2.56
N PHE A 66 7.65 -10.49 -3.35
CA PHE A 66 8.82 -11.35 -3.51
C PHE A 66 9.99 -10.64 -4.19
N LEU A 67 9.72 -9.82 -5.20
CA LEU A 67 10.75 -9.02 -5.87
C LEU A 67 11.36 -7.99 -4.91
N LEU A 68 10.55 -7.33 -4.10
CA LEU A 68 11.03 -6.36 -3.12
C LEU A 68 11.87 -7.02 -2.04
N ALA A 69 11.45 -8.18 -1.55
CA ALA A 69 12.22 -8.98 -0.60
C ALA A 69 13.57 -9.43 -1.19
N ALA A 70 13.57 -9.90 -2.43
CA ALA A 70 14.81 -10.25 -3.14
C ALA A 70 15.73 -9.04 -3.33
N ALA A 71 15.19 -7.89 -3.72
CA ALA A 71 15.93 -6.64 -3.84
C ALA A 71 16.55 -6.21 -2.50
N TRP A 72 15.81 -6.37 -1.40
CA TRP A 72 16.27 -6.09 -0.03
C TRP A 72 17.45 -6.98 0.36
N VAL A 73 17.36 -8.29 0.12
CA VAL A 73 18.44 -9.24 0.37
C VAL A 73 19.69 -8.90 -0.46
N LEU A 74 19.50 -8.56 -1.74
CA LEU A 74 20.60 -8.15 -2.62
C LEU A 74 21.27 -6.86 -2.14
N ALA A 75 20.49 -5.85 -1.72
CA ALA A 75 21.01 -4.60 -1.17
C ALA A 75 21.80 -4.86 0.11
N GLY A 76 21.28 -5.65 1.04
CA GLY A 76 21.96 -6.02 2.28
C GLY A 76 23.28 -6.74 2.03
N ARG A 77 23.28 -7.76 1.18
CA ARG A 77 24.50 -8.50 0.81
C ARG A 77 25.54 -7.58 0.16
N MET A 78 25.12 -6.67 -0.69
CA MET A 78 26.02 -5.73 -1.34
C MET A 78 26.65 -4.77 -0.33
N ILE A 79 25.85 -4.19 0.57
CA ILE A 79 26.33 -3.25 1.58
C ILE A 79 27.32 -3.95 2.51
N ILE A 80 26.99 -5.14 3.02
CA ILE A 80 27.86 -5.92 3.90
C ILE A 80 29.19 -6.23 3.21
N ARG A 81 29.16 -6.74 1.96
CA ARG A 81 30.39 -7.05 1.23
C ARG A 81 31.27 -5.82 0.97
N ARG A 82 30.67 -4.65 0.74
CA ARG A 82 31.41 -3.40 0.57
C ARG A 82 32.04 -2.92 1.87
N GLN A 83 31.30 -3.01 2.98
CA GLN A 83 31.81 -2.65 4.31
C GLN A 83 32.99 -3.53 4.72
N LEU A 84 32.94 -4.83 4.43
CA LEU A 84 34.04 -5.75 4.71
C LEU A 84 35.29 -5.47 3.87
N LYS A 85 35.14 -4.98 2.62
CA LYS A 85 36.25 -4.66 1.73
C LYS A 85 36.85 -3.25 1.95
N ASN A 86 36.00 -2.29 2.30
CA ASN A 86 36.39 -0.89 2.49
C ASN A 86 35.48 -0.27 3.57
N PRO A 87 35.90 -0.28 4.83
CA PRO A 87 35.11 0.29 5.92
C PRO A 87 35.02 1.81 5.82
N ARG A 88 34.01 2.29 5.11
CA ARG A 88 33.61 3.70 5.06
C ARG A 88 32.16 3.83 5.49
N PRO A 89 31.90 4.12 6.77
CA PRO A 89 30.53 4.12 7.31
C PRO A 89 29.59 5.07 6.58
N GLU A 90 30.05 6.25 6.19
CA GLU A 90 29.25 7.25 5.51
C GLU A 90 28.77 6.83 4.10
N GLY A 91 29.56 6.04 3.37
CA GLY A 91 29.23 5.58 2.02
C GLY A 91 28.07 4.61 2.01
N GLY A 92 28.02 3.70 2.99
CA GLY A 92 26.94 2.71 3.12
C GLY A 92 25.59 3.33 3.47
N VAL A 93 25.58 4.28 4.39
CA VAL A 93 24.36 5.00 4.81
C VAL A 93 23.78 5.83 3.66
N ARG A 94 24.62 6.54 2.92
CA ARG A 94 24.19 7.35 1.77
C ARG A 94 23.57 6.49 0.69
N GLU A 95 24.16 5.34 0.40
CA GLU A 95 23.66 4.41 -0.61
C GLU A 95 22.34 3.77 -0.18
N LEU A 96 22.23 3.33 1.08
CA LEU A 96 21.00 2.80 1.64
C LEU A 96 19.87 3.84 1.57
N ARG A 97 20.15 5.09 1.93
CA ARG A 97 19.17 6.18 1.84
C ARG A 97 18.66 6.39 0.41
N ARG A 98 19.54 6.35 -0.59
CA ARG A 98 19.15 6.46 -2.01
C ARG A 98 18.25 5.30 -2.45
N ILE A 99 18.59 4.08 -2.06
CA ILE A 99 17.80 2.88 -2.34
C ILE A 99 16.41 3.02 -1.70
N LEU A 100 16.35 3.37 -0.42
CA LEU A 100 15.08 3.53 0.29
C LEU A 100 14.20 4.62 -0.32
N ILE A 101 14.76 5.79 -0.63
CA ILE A 101 14.00 6.86 -1.28
C ILE A 101 13.43 6.37 -2.61
N ALA A 102 14.24 5.73 -3.46
CA ALA A 102 13.79 5.24 -4.75
C ALA A 102 12.65 4.20 -4.62
N TRP A 103 12.71 3.31 -3.62
CA TRP A 103 11.70 2.27 -3.43
C TRP A 103 10.44 2.78 -2.75
N VAL A 104 10.57 3.70 -1.80
CA VAL A 104 9.43 4.26 -1.06
C VAL A 104 8.63 5.25 -1.92
N THR A 105 9.29 5.99 -2.81
CA THR A 105 8.60 7.02 -3.62
C THR A 105 7.37 6.49 -4.37
N PRO A 106 7.42 5.38 -5.14
CA PRO A 106 6.21 4.85 -5.77
C PRO A 106 5.15 4.43 -4.76
N LEU A 107 5.55 3.87 -3.62
CA LEU A 107 4.62 3.35 -2.60
C LEU A 107 3.86 4.47 -1.87
N LEU A 108 4.37 5.71 -1.86
CA LEU A 108 3.62 6.85 -1.32
C LEU A 108 2.32 7.14 -2.08
N PHE A 109 2.24 6.69 -3.32
CA PHE A 109 1.05 6.85 -4.17
C PHE A 109 0.18 5.59 -4.19
N ALA A 110 0.57 4.53 -3.49
CA ALA A 110 -0.19 3.30 -3.44
C ALA A 110 -1.48 3.46 -2.62
N GLY A 111 -2.56 2.85 -3.11
CA GLY A 111 -3.79 2.71 -2.35
C GLY A 111 -3.68 1.66 -1.23
N PRO A 112 -4.72 1.50 -0.40
CA PRO A 112 -4.76 0.46 0.62
C PRO A 112 -4.63 -0.93 -0.01
N MET A 113 -3.61 -1.70 0.40
CA MET A 113 -3.28 -2.97 -0.26
C MET A 113 -3.87 -4.20 0.41
N ALA A 114 -3.91 -4.24 1.75
CA ALA A 114 -4.19 -5.48 2.47
C ALA A 114 -5.56 -5.48 3.16
N SER A 115 -6.06 -4.35 3.62
CA SER A 115 -7.30 -4.25 4.36
C SER A 115 -8.13 -3.03 3.95
N ARG A 116 -9.45 -3.16 4.06
CA ARG A 116 -10.41 -2.06 3.88
C ARG A 116 -10.65 -1.26 5.17
N ASP A 117 -9.95 -1.56 6.24
CA ASP A 117 -10.12 -0.90 7.55
C ASP A 117 -9.94 0.61 7.48
N VAL A 118 -9.10 1.09 6.56
CA VAL A 118 -8.94 2.53 6.31
C VAL A 118 -10.27 3.22 6.02
N TYR A 119 -11.18 2.57 5.28
CA TYR A 119 -12.50 3.13 4.98
C TYR A 119 -13.41 3.09 6.20
N SER A 120 -13.29 2.06 7.04
CA SER A 120 -14.01 1.98 8.32
C SER A 120 -13.57 3.11 9.26
N TYR A 121 -12.29 3.40 9.36
CA TYR A 121 -11.79 4.54 10.15
C TYR A 121 -12.22 5.89 9.58
N LEU A 122 -12.21 6.04 8.25
CA LEU A 122 -12.72 7.25 7.61
C LEU A 122 -14.22 7.44 7.86
N MET A 123 -14.99 6.35 7.85
CA MET A 123 -16.41 6.37 8.17
C MET A 123 -16.68 6.75 9.63
N GLN A 124 -15.94 6.15 10.58
CA GLN A 124 -16.01 6.51 11.99
C GLN A 124 -15.66 7.98 12.22
N GLY A 125 -14.60 8.48 11.58
CA GLY A 125 -14.23 9.90 11.65
C GLY A 125 -15.31 10.83 11.08
N ALA A 126 -15.98 10.43 9.99
CA ALA A 126 -17.10 11.17 9.43
C ALA A 126 -18.31 11.19 10.38
N MET A 127 -18.62 10.06 11.01
CA MET A 127 -19.71 9.97 12.00
C MET A 127 -19.46 10.92 13.17
N VAL A 128 -18.26 10.89 13.76
CA VAL A 128 -17.90 11.80 14.87
C VAL A 128 -17.99 13.26 14.45
N ARG A 129 -17.49 13.61 13.27
CA ARG A 129 -17.58 14.97 12.74
C ARG A 129 -19.03 15.44 12.59
N ASP A 130 -19.93 14.54 12.19
CA ASP A 130 -21.33 14.85 11.90
C ASP A 130 -22.23 14.66 13.15
N GLY A 131 -21.64 14.38 14.33
CA GLY A 131 -22.30 14.33 15.63
C GLY A 131 -22.88 12.96 16.00
N PHE A 132 -22.53 11.90 15.28
CA PHE A 132 -22.92 10.52 15.57
C PHE A 132 -21.86 9.80 16.41
N ASP A 133 -22.28 8.83 17.22
CA ASP A 133 -21.38 7.98 17.99
C ASP A 133 -21.06 6.68 17.23
N PRO A 134 -19.84 6.50 16.71
CA PRO A 134 -19.50 5.31 15.95
C PRO A 134 -19.45 4.01 16.78
N TYR A 135 -19.51 4.10 18.11
CA TYR A 135 -19.49 2.93 19.00
C TYR A 135 -20.89 2.41 19.34
N THR A 136 -21.90 3.26 19.27
CA THR A 136 -23.28 2.93 19.61
C THR A 136 -24.19 2.93 18.40
N GLU A 137 -23.83 3.67 17.35
CA GLU A 137 -24.63 3.86 16.14
C GLU A 137 -23.98 3.15 14.95
N GLY A 138 -24.79 2.55 14.08
CA GLY A 138 -24.29 1.89 12.88
C GLY A 138 -23.90 2.88 11.78
N ALA A 139 -22.94 2.52 10.95
CA ALA A 139 -22.47 3.35 9.82
C ALA A 139 -23.61 3.81 8.89
N ALA A 140 -24.69 3.04 8.80
CA ALA A 140 -25.85 3.34 7.95
C ALA A 140 -26.63 4.62 8.35
N ILE A 141 -26.45 5.12 9.59
CA ILE A 141 -27.11 6.34 10.06
C ILE A 141 -26.51 7.61 9.41
N ASN A 142 -25.28 7.52 8.97
CA ASN A 142 -24.58 8.61 8.30
C ASN A 142 -24.29 8.24 6.83
N PRO A 143 -25.25 8.42 5.89
CA PRO A 143 -25.08 8.10 4.49
C PRO A 143 -24.06 9.04 3.85
N GLY A 144 -22.80 8.60 3.81
CA GLY A 144 -21.67 9.33 3.22
C GLY A 144 -20.96 8.54 2.13
N PRO A 145 -20.00 9.15 1.43
CA PRO A 145 -19.28 8.51 0.34
C PRO A 145 -18.47 7.29 0.81
N PHE A 146 -18.18 7.17 2.09
CA PHE A 146 -17.44 6.05 2.66
C PHE A 146 -18.32 4.84 3.00
N LEU A 147 -19.65 5.01 3.13
CA LEU A 147 -20.57 3.93 3.48
C LEU A 147 -20.50 2.77 2.48
N LEU A 148 -20.38 3.07 1.18
CA LEU A 148 -20.27 2.06 0.12
C LEU A 148 -18.91 1.34 0.09
N GLU A 149 -17.94 1.89 0.78
CA GLU A 149 -16.57 1.37 0.82
C GLU A 149 -16.28 0.56 2.10
N VAL A 150 -17.15 0.69 3.11
CA VAL A 150 -17.07 -0.11 4.34
C VAL A 150 -17.46 -1.55 4.02
N SER A 151 -16.77 -2.52 4.62
CA SER A 151 -17.15 -3.93 4.47
C SER A 151 -18.54 -4.19 5.04
N GLN A 152 -19.31 -5.08 4.40
CA GLN A 152 -20.65 -5.44 4.88
C GLN A 152 -20.61 -6.00 6.31
N ASP A 153 -19.53 -6.66 6.70
CA ASP A 153 -19.35 -7.16 8.07
C ASP A 153 -19.29 -6.02 9.10
N SER A 154 -18.66 -4.90 8.78
CA SER A 154 -18.62 -3.73 9.68
C SER A 154 -20.00 -3.09 9.86
N VAL A 155 -20.87 -3.18 8.86
CA VAL A 155 -22.26 -2.70 8.93
C VAL A 155 -23.11 -3.65 9.78
N SER A 156 -22.86 -4.96 9.71
CA SER A 156 -23.61 -5.98 10.46
C SER A 156 -23.24 -6.03 11.94
N TYR A 157 -21.98 -5.83 12.32
CA TYR A 157 -21.54 -5.88 13.72
C TYR A 157 -22.21 -4.81 14.60
N THR A 158 -22.49 -3.64 14.05
CA THR A 158 -23.20 -2.59 14.77
C THR A 158 -24.70 -2.90 14.93
N HIS A 159 -25.31 -3.62 14.00
CA HIS A 159 -26.71 -4.06 14.13
C HIS A 159 -26.91 -5.17 15.16
N LEU A 160 -25.99 -6.10 15.31
CA LEU A 160 -26.08 -7.20 16.28
C LEU A 160 -25.95 -6.69 17.72
N ARG A 161 -25.05 -5.73 18.00
CA ARG A 161 -24.91 -5.14 19.34
C ARG A 161 -26.12 -4.30 19.76
N ALA A 162 -26.79 -3.63 18.84
CA ALA A 162 -28.00 -2.87 19.14
C ALA A 162 -29.18 -3.79 19.52
N HIS A 163 -29.17 -5.06 19.11
CA HIS A 163 -30.17 -6.05 19.52
C HIS A 163 -29.88 -6.73 20.87
N GLU A 164 -28.60 -6.88 21.24
CA GLU A 164 -28.22 -7.53 22.52
C GLU A 164 -28.44 -6.64 23.76
N THR A 165 -28.48 -5.32 23.60
CA THR A 165 -28.70 -4.39 24.75
C THR A 165 -30.17 -4.10 25.06
N ARG A 166 -31.12 -4.80 24.42
CA ARG A 166 -32.55 -4.63 24.66
C ARG A 166 -33.22 -5.74 25.51
N HIS A 167 -32.41 -6.41 26.36
CA HIS A 167 -32.97 -7.33 27.35
C HIS A 167 -32.62 -6.91 28.78
#